data_3ba304af28249f9863bac83d2d38217a
#
_entry.id   3ba304af28249f9863bac83d2d38217a
#
_cell.length_a   1.000
_cell.length_b   1.000
_cell.length_c   1.000
_cell.angle_alpha   90.00
_cell.angle_beta   90.00
_cell.angle_gamma   90.00
#
_symmetry.space_group_name_H-M   'P 1'
#
loop_
_entity.id
_entity.type
_entity.pdbx_description
1 polymer ?
#
loop_
_entity_poly.entity_id
_entity_poly.type
_entity_poly.pdbx_seq_one_letter_code
_entity_poly.pdbx_strand_id
1 'polypeptide(L)'
;MYGSTKPLDAATGGLATRQAVSLSPGRRAWKRFRRNRLGFFSLVLFLTLVVLSLFAEVLSNDKPLVVNYQGQFYFPLAKDYSEKTFGGDFETPADYLDPFIKDKLRQGANWAIYPPNPYGPKTINYFAKDPNPSAPSPDNLFGTDDRGRDLLAQLIYGFRLSVLFGLALTVIGVVIGVITGAIQGYAGGKTDLVFQRFMEIWGSMPELYLLIIFSAVFAPSVALLLFLLSLFGWMGLSDYVRAEFLRNRQLDYVRAAKALGVSNLQIMRRHILPNSMTPVVTFLPFRMSAAILALTSLDFLGLGVPPGTPSLGELLNQGKANIDAWWISLSTFAVLVVTLLLLTFMGDALRDALDPRKVDHA
;
A
#
# COMPACT_ATOMS: atom_id res chain seq x y z
N MET A 1 -68.24 -42.42 -44.27
CA MET A 1 -66.88 -42.52 -44.83
C MET A 1 -65.89 -42.09 -43.80
N TYR A 2 -65.06 -42.98 -43.33
CA TYR A 2 -64.07 -42.80 -42.27
C TYR A 2 -62.86 -42.04 -42.75
N GLY A 3 -62.49 -40.95 -42.05
CA GLY A 3 -61.23 -40.18 -42.27
C GLY A 3 -60.31 -40.47 -41.11
N SER A 4 -59.23 -41.18 -41.40
CA SER A 4 -58.15 -41.59 -40.49
C SER A 4 -57.34 -40.39 -39.97
N THR A 5 -57.35 -40.19 -38.63
CA THR A 5 -56.43 -39.28 -37.95
C THR A 5 -55.15 -40.03 -37.59
N LYS A 6 -53.98 -39.64 -38.20
CA LYS A 6 -52.66 -40.02 -37.78
C LYS A 6 -52.31 -39.39 -36.45
N PRO A 7 -51.67 -40.08 -35.49
CA PRO A 7 -51.11 -39.46 -34.30
C PRO A 7 -49.84 -38.71 -34.64
N LEU A 8 -49.76 -37.46 -34.13
CA LEU A 8 -48.54 -36.65 -34.11
C LEU A 8 -47.58 -37.23 -33.07
N ASP A 9 -46.47 -37.74 -33.56
CA ASP A 9 -45.35 -38.14 -32.74
C ASP A 9 -44.83 -36.91 -31.98
N ALA A 10 -44.98 -36.93 -30.64
CA ALA A 10 -44.39 -35.98 -29.72
C ALA A 10 -42.87 -36.24 -29.64
N ALA A 11 -42.12 -35.49 -30.47
CA ALA A 11 -40.67 -35.37 -30.32
C ALA A 11 -40.35 -34.69 -28.98
N THR A 12 -40.16 -35.49 -27.94
CA THR A 12 -39.58 -35.05 -26.68
C THR A 12 -38.11 -34.69 -26.88
N GLY A 13 -37.88 -33.50 -27.42
CA GLY A 13 -36.58 -32.82 -27.40
C GLY A 13 -36.25 -32.44 -25.99
N GLY A 14 -35.55 -33.32 -25.27
CA GLY A 14 -34.97 -33.02 -23.98
C GLY A 14 -34.00 -31.85 -24.08
N LEU A 15 -34.50 -30.64 -23.81
CA LEU A 15 -33.66 -29.51 -23.47
C LEU A 15 -32.98 -29.83 -22.14
N ALA A 16 -31.83 -30.47 -22.22
CA ALA A 16 -30.91 -30.54 -21.12
C ALA A 16 -30.54 -29.11 -20.77
N THR A 17 -31.30 -28.50 -19.88
CA THR A 17 -30.93 -27.27 -19.20
C THR A 17 -29.62 -27.54 -18.50
N ARG A 18 -28.50 -27.18 -19.14
CA ARG A 18 -27.20 -27.04 -18.45
C ARG A 18 -27.46 -26.17 -17.23
N GLN A 19 -27.57 -26.78 -16.07
CA GLN A 19 -27.55 -26.05 -14.81
C GLN A 19 -26.21 -25.27 -14.81
N ALA A 20 -26.30 -24.00 -15.15
CA ALA A 20 -25.19 -23.08 -15.03
C ALA A 20 -24.84 -23.07 -13.53
N VAL A 21 -23.75 -23.70 -13.16
CA VAL A 21 -23.21 -23.68 -11.81
C VAL A 21 -23.10 -22.21 -11.41
N SER A 22 -23.98 -21.75 -10.53
CA SER A 22 -24.01 -20.36 -10.11
C SER A 22 -22.74 -20.09 -9.31
N LEU A 23 -21.76 -19.47 -9.96
CA LEU A 23 -20.53 -19.04 -9.31
C LEU A 23 -20.88 -18.09 -8.16
N SER A 24 -20.21 -18.24 -7.02
CA SER A 24 -20.37 -17.29 -5.91
C SER A 24 -20.12 -15.84 -6.35
N PRO A 25 -20.77 -14.84 -5.73
CA PRO A 25 -20.62 -13.43 -6.11
C PRO A 25 -19.16 -12.98 -6.20
N GLY A 26 -18.32 -13.40 -5.24
CA GLY A 26 -16.88 -13.09 -5.23
C GLY A 26 -16.11 -13.70 -6.41
N ARG A 27 -16.43 -14.96 -6.80
CA ARG A 27 -15.80 -15.59 -7.97
C ARG A 27 -16.20 -14.90 -9.27
N ARG A 28 -17.45 -14.41 -9.36
CA ARG A 28 -17.90 -13.61 -10.52
C ARG A 28 -17.17 -12.28 -10.59
N ALA A 29 -17.06 -11.55 -9.47
CA ALA A 29 -16.32 -10.31 -9.40
C ALA A 29 -14.83 -10.50 -9.78
N TRP A 30 -14.18 -11.55 -9.23
CA TRP A 30 -12.80 -11.87 -9.58
C TRP A 30 -12.60 -12.17 -11.06
N LYS A 31 -13.52 -12.96 -11.68
CA LYS A 31 -13.46 -13.25 -13.12
C LYS A 31 -13.58 -11.99 -13.96
N ARG A 32 -14.47 -11.05 -13.57
CA ARG A 32 -14.63 -9.75 -14.24
C ARG A 32 -13.40 -8.89 -14.08
N PHE A 33 -12.87 -8.78 -12.84
CA PHE A 33 -11.65 -8.03 -12.56
C PHE A 33 -10.48 -8.50 -13.44
N ARG A 34 -10.26 -9.83 -13.55
CA ARG A 34 -9.22 -10.40 -14.43
C ARG A 34 -9.44 -10.12 -15.92
N ARG A 35 -10.66 -9.88 -16.33
CA ARG A 35 -10.98 -9.53 -17.73
C ARG A 35 -10.62 -8.08 -18.06
N ASN A 36 -10.57 -7.19 -17.06
CA ASN A 36 -10.04 -5.84 -17.21
C ASN A 36 -8.50 -5.91 -17.20
N ARG A 37 -7.89 -5.93 -18.39
CA ARG A 37 -6.44 -6.11 -18.56
C ARG A 37 -5.64 -5.03 -17.86
N LEU A 38 -6.08 -3.76 -17.93
CA LEU A 38 -5.38 -2.63 -17.32
C LEU A 38 -5.38 -2.74 -15.80
N GLY A 39 -6.53 -2.97 -15.18
CA GLY A 39 -6.63 -3.13 -13.74
C GLY A 39 -5.90 -4.35 -13.21
N PHE A 40 -5.98 -5.49 -13.93
CA PHE A 40 -5.26 -6.70 -13.53
C PHE A 40 -3.74 -6.54 -13.65
N PHE A 41 -3.24 -5.93 -14.75
CA PHE A 41 -1.82 -5.61 -14.91
C PHE A 41 -1.34 -4.65 -13.81
N SER A 42 -2.14 -3.61 -13.50
CA SER A 42 -1.83 -2.67 -12.42
C SER A 42 -1.74 -3.35 -11.06
N LEU A 43 -2.64 -4.28 -10.74
CA LEU A 43 -2.58 -5.07 -9.52
C LEU A 43 -1.29 -5.91 -9.46
N VAL A 44 -0.99 -6.65 -10.54
CA VAL A 44 0.20 -7.52 -10.57
C VAL A 44 1.46 -6.69 -10.46
N LEU A 45 1.59 -5.61 -11.23
CA LEU A 45 2.76 -4.72 -11.18
C LEU A 45 2.90 -4.07 -9.80
N PHE A 46 1.81 -3.54 -9.23
CA PHE A 46 1.83 -2.94 -7.90
C PHE A 46 2.29 -3.95 -6.84
N LEU A 47 1.70 -5.14 -6.81
CA LEU A 47 2.11 -6.20 -5.86
C LEU A 47 3.56 -6.63 -6.06
N THR A 48 4.03 -6.72 -7.31
CA THR A 48 5.45 -7.01 -7.61
C THR A 48 6.36 -5.94 -7.03
N LEU A 49 6.05 -4.65 -7.25
CA LEU A 49 6.83 -3.54 -6.69
C LEU A 49 6.82 -3.55 -5.15
N VAL A 50 5.66 -3.83 -4.54
CA VAL A 50 5.55 -3.97 -3.08
C VAL A 50 6.41 -5.12 -2.58
N VAL A 51 6.31 -6.31 -3.18
CA VAL A 51 7.13 -7.47 -2.78
C VAL A 51 8.62 -7.15 -2.93
N LEU A 52 9.05 -6.58 -4.07
CA LEU A 52 10.43 -6.16 -4.26
C LEU A 52 10.87 -5.15 -3.19
N SER A 53 10.03 -4.19 -2.83
CA SER A 53 10.36 -3.21 -1.79
C SER A 53 10.45 -3.80 -0.38
N LEU A 54 9.72 -4.88 -0.10
CA LEU A 54 9.83 -5.61 1.17
C LEU A 54 11.20 -6.33 1.30
N PHE A 55 11.81 -6.68 0.17
CA PHE A 55 13.16 -7.23 0.10
C PHE A 55 14.19 -6.17 -0.31
N ALA A 56 13.98 -4.92 0.11
CA ALA A 56 14.86 -3.81 -0.24
C ALA A 56 16.31 -4.07 0.19
N GLU A 57 16.55 -4.71 1.32
CA GLU A 57 17.87 -5.05 1.82
C GLU A 57 18.65 -6.02 0.90
N VAL A 58 17.94 -6.86 0.14
CA VAL A 58 18.52 -7.77 -0.84
C VAL A 58 18.79 -7.06 -2.17
N LEU A 59 18.01 -6.02 -2.48
CA LEU A 59 18.11 -5.28 -3.74
C LEU A 59 19.09 -4.12 -3.66
N SER A 60 19.17 -3.47 -2.49
CA SER A 60 19.91 -2.22 -2.29
C SER A 60 20.42 -2.14 -0.85
N ASN A 61 21.70 -2.45 -0.65
CA ASN A 61 22.34 -2.43 0.66
C ASN A 61 23.87 -2.31 0.50
N ASP A 62 24.52 -1.70 1.47
CA ASP A 62 25.98 -1.58 1.54
C ASP A 62 26.67 -2.86 2.08
N LYS A 63 25.91 -3.78 2.67
CA LYS A 63 26.40 -5.07 3.16
C LYS A 63 26.22 -6.17 2.13
N PRO A 64 27.24 -6.99 1.87
CA PRO A 64 27.07 -8.17 1.02
C PRO A 64 26.10 -9.17 1.64
N LEU A 65 25.39 -9.90 0.78
CA LEU A 65 24.44 -10.95 1.18
C LEU A 65 25.17 -12.14 1.80
N VAL A 66 26.27 -12.54 1.17
CA VAL A 66 27.12 -13.66 1.60
C VAL A 66 28.56 -13.31 1.34
N VAL A 67 29.41 -13.61 2.28
CA VAL A 67 30.87 -13.51 2.16
C VAL A 67 31.49 -14.87 2.46
N ASN A 68 32.37 -15.33 1.60
CA ASN A 68 33.29 -16.42 1.89
C ASN A 68 34.69 -15.83 2.14
N TYR A 69 35.18 -15.91 3.36
CA TYR A 69 36.51 -15.42 3.72
C TYR A 69 37.26 -16.52 4.44
N GLN A 70 38.43 -16.89 3.89
CA GLN A 70 39.30 -17.97 4.40
C GLN A 70 38.54 -19.33 4.60
N GLY A 71 37.60 -19.64 3.69
CA GLY A 71 36.82 -20.87 3.74
C GLY A 71 35.67 -20.87 4.72
N GLN A 72 35.39 -19.76 5.42
CA GLN A 72 34.24 -19.58 6.30
C GLN A 72 33.20 -18.68 5.66
N PHE A 73 31.90 -19.02 5.89
CA PHE A 73 30.78 -18.24 5.39
C PHE A 73 30.32 -17.23 6.44
N TYR A 74 30.12 -16.00 6.00
CA TYR A 74 29.60 -14.89 6.80
C TYR A 74 28.36 -14.31 6.13
N PHE A 75 27.42 -13.85 6.94
CA PHE A 75 26.15 -13.27 6.49
C PHE A 75 25.99 -11.84 7.05
N PRO A 76 26.65 -10.82 6.44
CA PRO A 76 26.67 -9.46 6.96
C PRO A 76 25.31 -8.78 7.05
N LEU A 77 24.34 -9.24 6.24
CA LEU A 77 22.96 -8.75 6.31
C LEU A 77 22.27 -9.14 7.63
N ALA A 78 22.59 -10.31 8.19
CA ALA A 78 21.97 -10.84 9.40
C ALA A 78 22.73 -10.50 10.68
N LYS A 79 24.07 -10.32 10.58
CA LYS A 79 24.93 -10.08 11.74
C LYS A 79 26.06 -9.12 11.37
N ASP A 80 26.32 -8.15 12.23
CA ASP A 80 27.47 -7.27 12.09
C ASP A 80 28.75 -8.00 12.47
N TYR A 81 29.77 -7.84 11.63
CA TYR A 81 31.12 -8.36 11.85
C TYR A 81 32.10 -7.20 11.93
N SER A 82 33.11 -7.33 12.78
CA SER A 82 34.16 -6.33 12.90
C SER A 82 35.11 -6.39 11.70
N GLU A 83 35.75 -5.28 11.38
CA GLU A 83 36.76 -5.18 10.35
C GLU A 83 37.91 -6.18 10.56
N LYS A 84 38.30 -6.45 11.82
CA LYS A 84 39.26 -7.49 12.19
C LYS A 84 38.93 -8.88 11.63
N THR A 85 37.66 -9.21 11.50
CA THR A 85 37.20 -10.50 10.94
C THR A 85 37.71 -10.69 9.51
N PHE A 86 37.86 -9.59 8.77
CA PHE A 86 38.27 -9.58 7.37
C PHE A 86 39.72 -9.07 7.19
N GLY A 87 40.53 -9.07 8.26
CA GLY A 87 41.96 -8.72 8.21
C GLY A 87 42.26 -7.24 8.30
N GLY A 88 41.33 -6.46 8.84
CA GLY A 88 41.56 -5.08 9.24
C GLY A 88 42.05 -4.92 10.68
N ASP A 89 42.29 -3.69 11.10
CA ASP A 89 42.94 -3.39 12.39
C ASP A 89 41.89 -3.02 13.49
N PHE A 90 40.65 -2.67 13.11
CA PHE A 90 39.65 -2.10 14.01
C PHE A 90 38.58 -3.11 14.43
N GLU A 91 38.06 -2.94 15.66
CA GLU A 91 36.92 -3.72 16.17
C GLU A 91 35.55 -3.10 15.79
N THR A 92 35.56 -1.96 15.08
CA THR A 92 34.38 -1.34 14.53
C THR A 92 33.73 -2.22 13.47
N PRO A 93 32.41 -2.09 13.22
CA PRO A 93 31.76 -2.79 12.11
C PRO A 93 32.49 -2.57 10.79
N ALA A 94 32.67 -3.64 10.01
CA ALA A 94 33.35 -3.57 8.72
C ALA A 94 32.56 -2.70 7.74
N ASP A 95 33.24 -1.76 7.07
CA ASP A 95 32.75 -1.04 5.91
C ASP A 95 33.05 -1.86 4.65
N TYR A 96 32.03 -2.51 4.10
CA TYR A 96 32.17 -3.37 2.91
C TYR A 96 32.33 -2.58 1.60
N LEU A 97 32.18 -1.24 1.63
CA LEU A 97 32.43 -0.37 0.50
C LEU A 97 33.88 0.17 0.51
N ASP A 98 34.57 0.09 1.64
CA ASP A 98 35.98 0.46 1.74
C ASP A 98 36.83 -0.36 0.75
N PRO A 99 37.70 0.28 -0.05
CA PRO A 99 38.59 -0.39 -1.00
C PRO A 99 39.44 -1.48 -0.36
N PHE A 100 39.95 -1.25 0.86
CA PHE A 100 40.78 -2.23 1.57
C PHE A 100 40.00 -3.52 1.87
N ILE A 101 38.80 -3.41 2.41
CA ILE A 101 37.94 -4.57 2.67
C ILE A 101 37.50 -5.27 1.38
N LYS A 102 37.14 -4.49 0.34
CA LYS A 102 36.78 -5.05 -0.98
C LYS A 102 37.94 -5.85 -1.58
N ASP A 103 39.17 -5.37 -1.48
CA ASP A 103 40.33 -6.06 -1.98
C ASP A 103 40.59 -7.35 -1.19
N LYS A 104 40.49 -7.33 0.14
CA LYS A 104 40.61 -8.54 0.97
C LYS A 104 39.57 -9.60 0.61
N LEU A 105 38.31 -9.19 0.37
CA LEU A 105 37.24 -10.09 -0.03
C LEU A 105 37.36 -10.62 -1.48
N ARG A 106 38.28 -10.08 -2.29
CA ARG A 106 38.53 -10.54 -3.65
C ARG A 106 39.85 -11.33 -3.78
N GLN A 107 40.70 -11.33 -2.75
CA GLN A 107 41.99 -11.99 -2.79
C GLN A 107 41.89 -13.51 -2.61
N GLY A 108 42.61 -14.28 -3.43
CA GLY A 108 42.72 -15.74 -3.31
C GLY A 108 41.40 -16.45 -3.62
N ALA A 109 40.96 -17.30 -2.71
CA ALA A 109 39.68 -18.04 -2.80
C ALA A 109 38.48 -17.32 -2.14
N ASN A 110 38.70 -16.09 -1.67
CA ASN A 110 37.62 -15.28 -1.03
C ASN A 110 36.69 -14.70 -2.10
N TRP A 111 35.43 -14.56 -1.75
CA TRP A 111 34.43 -13.90 -2.60
C TRP A 111 33.28 -13.34 -1.76
N ALA A 112 32.61 -12.32 -2.28
CA ALA A 112 31.44 -11.72 -1.69
C ALA A 112 30.37 -11.48 -2.75
N ILE A 113 29.11 -11.76 -2.41
CA ILE A 113 27.94 -11.46 -3.25
C ILE A 113 27.30 -10.21 -2.71
N TYR A 114 27.36 -9.13 -3.45
CA TYR A 114 26.70 -7.86 -3.14
C TYR A 114 25.30 -7.81 -3.72
N PRO A 115 24.39 -7.00 -3.11
CA PRO A 115 23.14 -6.62 -3.76
C PRO A 115 23.37 -5.98 -5.14
N PRO A 116 22.37 -6.01 -6.04
CA PRO A 116 22.44 -5.33 -7.33
C PRO A 116 22.78 -3.83 -7.22
N ASN A 117 22.25 -3.14 -6.22
CA ASN A 117 22.69 -1.80 -5.83
C ASN A 117 23.51 -1.90 -4.52
N PRO A 118 24.81 -1.58 -4.54
CA PRO A 118 25.68 -1.74 -3.37
C PRO A 118 25.57 -0.58 -2.38
N TYR A 119 24.48 0.17 -2.39
CA TYR A 119 24.26 1.29 -1.48
C TYR A 119 23.00 1.06 -0.65
N GLY A 120 23.12 1.32 0.66
CA GLY A 120 22.01 1.34 1.59
C GLY A 120 21.32 2.72 1.64
N PRO A 121 20.19 2.83 2.38
CA PRO A 121 19.43 4.09 2.45
C PRO A 121 20.16 5.21 3.22
N LYS A 122 21.20 4.89 3.97
CA LYS A 122 22.00 5.85 4.74
C LYS A 122 23.44 5.95 4.27
N THR A 123 23.82 5.12 3.31
CA THR A 123 25.18 5.03 2.81
C THR A 123 25.49 6.25 1.93
N ILE A 124 26.53 6.97 2.29
CA ILE A 124 27.05 8.11 1.51
C ILE A 124 28.11 7.60 0.55
N ASN A 125 28.02 7.98 -0.71
CA ASN A 125 29.08 7.70 -1.67
C ASN A 125 30.20 8.73 -1.54
N TYR A 126 31.21 8.42 -0.72
CA TYR A 126 32.39 9.28 -0.54
C TYR A 126 33.33 9.30 -1.75
N PHE A 127 33.14 8.41 -2.71
CA PHE A 127 33.98 8.29 -3.92
C PHE A 127 33.32 8.90 -5.15
N ALA A 128 32.22 9.64 -4.97
CA ALA A 128 31.61 10.40 -6.06
C ALA A 128 32.62 11.42 -6.60
N LYS A 129 32.72 11.51 -7.92
CA LYS A 129 33.70 12.42 -8.60
C LYS A 129 33.23 13.87 -8.54
N ASP A 130 31.92 14.07 -8.55
CA ASP A 130 31.28 15.38 -8.56
C ASP A 130 30.72 15.73 -7.17
N PRO A 131 30.60 17.03 -6.84
CA PRO A 131 29.98 17.45 -5.60
C PRO A 131 28.50 17.02 -5.54
N ASN A 132 27.99 16.79 -4.32
CA ASN A 132 26.60 16.40 -4.12
C ASN A 132 25.64 17.58 -4.22
N PRO A 133 24.46 17.39 -4.82
CA PRO A 133 23.98 16.17 -5.48
C PRO A 133 24.68 15.88 -6.81
N SER A 134 25.21 14.66 -6.99
CA SER A 134 25.89 14.24 -8.22
C SER A 134 24.92 13.60 -9.22
N ALA A 135 25.18 13.87 -10.52
CA ALA A 135 24.34 13.38 -11.62
C ALA A 135 24.38 11.84 -11.75
N PRO A 136 23.40 11.24 -12.44
CA PRO A 136 23.41 9.82 -12.75
C PRO A 136 24.74 9.35 -13.36
N SER A 137 25.30 8.27 -12.82
CA SER A 137 26.59 7.71 -13.20
C SER A 137 26.54 6.17 -13.16
N PRO A 138 27.56 5.46 -13.68
CA PRO A 138 27.64 4.00 -13.55
C PRO A 138 27.64 3.51 -12.10
N ASP A 139 28.18 4.31 -11.17
CA ASP A 139 28.23 3.98 -9.74
C ASP A 139 26.88 4.27 -9.04
N ASN A 140 26.19 5.34 -9.45
CA ASN A 140 24.90 5.75 -8.94
C ASN A 140 23.92 5.95 -10.10
N LEU A 141 23.16 4.91 -10.46
CA LEU A 141 22.31 4.87 -11.67
C LEU A 141 21.32 6.04 -11.78
N PHE A 142 20.78 6.49 -10.67
CA PHE A 142 19.85 7.63 -10.60
C PHE A 142 20.52 8.91 -10.06
N GLY A 143 21.84 8.87 -9.84
CA GLY A 143 22.56 9.94 -9.17
C GLY A 143 22.48 9.87 -7.66
N THR A 144 22.89 10.95 -6.98
CA THR A 144 22.81 11.07 -5.52
C THR A 144 21.82 12.15 -5.10
N ASP A 145 21.40 12.09 -3.85
CA ASP A 145 20.66 13.15 -3.19
C ASP A 145 21.59 14.28 -2.69
N ASP A 146 21.03 15.30 -2.03
CA ASP A 146 21.75 16.45 -1.51
C ASP A 146 22.81 16.09 -0.44
N ARG A 147 22.70 14.92 0.18
CA ARG A 147 23.60 14.39 1.20
C ARG A 147 24.60 13.37 0.67
N GLY A 148 24.60 13.12 -0.64
CA GLY A 148 25.47 12.11 -1.26
C GLY A 148 25.02 10.67 -1.12
N ARG A 149 23.75 10.43 -0.74
CA ARG A 149 23.17 9.10 -0.66
C ARG A 149 22.67 8.66 -2.04
N ASP A 150 22.75 7.39 -2.32
CA ASP A 150 22.25 6.83 -3.59
C ASP A 150 20.75 7.02 -3.75
N LEU A 151 20.33 7.66 -4.85
CA LEU A 151 18.93 8.00 -5.07
C LEU A 151 18.07 6.77 -5.34
N LEU A 152 18.60 5.72 -6.00
CA LEU A 152 17.85 4.48 -6.22
C LEU A 152 17.53 3.80 -4.89
N ALA A 153 18.50 3.73 -3.97
CA ALA A 153 18.27 3.24 -2.62
C ALA A 153 17.18 4.05 -1.91
N GLN A 154 17.26 5.39 -1.95
CA GLN A 154 16.26 6.27 -1.35
C GLN A 154 14.85 6.04 -1.92
N LEU A 155 14.72 5.82 -3.24
CA LEU A 155 13.44 5.56 -3.90
C LEU A 155 12.84 4.22 -3.47
N ILE A 156 13.64 3.14 -3.41
CA ILE A 156 13.17 1.80 -3.00
C ILE A 156 12.65 1.83 -1.56
N TYR A 157 13.44 2.38 -0.65
CA TYR A 157 13.08 2.44 0.78
C TYR A 157 11.97 3.45 1.05
N GLY A 158 11.96 4.60 0.35
CA GLY A 158 10.89 5.60 0.42
C GLY A 158 9.56 5.08 -0.11
N PHE A 159 9.57 4.33 -1.21
CA PHE A 159 8.40 3.63 -1.73
C PHE A 159 7.85 2.61 -0.70
N ARG A 160 8.71 1.77 -0.11
CA ARG A 160 8.33 0.82 0.94
C ARG A 160 7.65 1.52 2.11
N LEU A 161 8.25 2.60 2.61
CA LEU A 161 7.67 3.39 3.71
C LEU A 161 6.29 3.92 3.34
N SER A 162 6.15 4.53 2.16
CA SER A 162 4.91 5.13 1.70
C SER A 162 3.78 4.10 1.55
N VAL A 163 4.10 2.92 0.99
CA VAL A 163 3.13 1.83 0.81
C VAL A 163 2.70 1.23 2.15
N LEU A 164 3.64 0.94 3.04
CA LEU A 164 3.33 0.37 4.36
C LEU A 164 2.53 1.36 5.22
N PHE A 165 2.88 2.64 5.19
CA PHE A 165 2.14 3.70 5.85
C PHE A 165 0.72 3.83 5.28
N GLY A 166 0.59 3.91 3.95
CA GLY A 166 -0.70 3.98 3.27
C GLY A 166 -1.60 2.80 3.56
N LEU A 167 -1.02 1.58 3.60
CA LEU A 167 -1.73 0.36 3.97
C LEU A 167 -2.20 0.42 5.44
N ALA A 168 -1.31 0.77 6.36
CA ALA A 168 -1.62 0.85 7.78
C ALA A 168 -2.74 1.88 8.06
N LEU A 169 -2.62 3.10 7.50
CA LEU A 169 -3.63 4.15 7.64
C LEU A 169 -4.98 3.73 7.03
N THR A 170 -4.94 3.06 5.88
CA THR A 170 -6.15 2.53 5.23
C THR A 170 -6.82 1.47 6.10
N VAL A 171 -6.08 0.51 6.64
CA VAL A 171 -6.62 -0.56 7.49
C VAL A 171 -7.22 0.01 8.77
N ILE A 172 -6.52 0.92 9.45
CA ILE A 172 -7.02 1.58 10.67
C ILE A 172 -8.31 2.34 10.35
N GLY A 173 -8.32 3.15 9.29
CA GLY A 173 -9.48 3.91 8.88
C GLY A 173 -10.67 3.03 8.48
N VAL A 174 -10.43 1.88 7.85
CA VAL A 174 -11.47 0.90 7.51
C VAL A 174 -12.06 0.27 8.78
N VAL A 175 -11.23 -0.19 9.70
CA VAL A 175 -11.70 -0.82 10.94
C VAL A 175 -12.56 0.15 11.74
N ILE A 176 -12.07 1.36 12.00
CA ILE A 176 -12.80 2.37 12.77
C ILE A 176 -14.05 2.81 12.01
N GLY A 177 -13.95 3.12 10.72
CA GLY A 177 -15.07 3.58 9.91
C GLY A 177 -16.19 2.53 9.75
N VAL A 178 -15.84 1.26 9.59
CA VAL A 178 -16.83 0.16 9.52
C VAL A 178 -17.53 -0.02 10.86
N ILE A 179 -16.78 -0.03 11.97
CA ILE A 179 -17.39 -0.20 13.31
C ILE A 179 -18.34 0.96 13.63
N THR A 180 -17.85 2.19 13.50
CA THR A 180 -18.63 3.39 13.83
C THR A 180 -19.83 3.56 12.90
N GLY A 181 -19.65 3.39 11.59
CA GLY A 181 -20.74 3.46 10.61
C GLY A 181 -21.79 2.36 10.80
N ALA A 182 -21.37 1.14 11.13
CA ALA A 182 -22.28 0.04 11.42
C ALA A 182 -23.14 0.32 12.67
N ILE A 183 -22.52 0.83 13.75
CA ILE A 183 -23.24 1.20 14.98
C ILE A 183 -24.26 2.30 14.70
N GLN A 184 -23.85 3.39 14.06
CA GLN A 184 -24.71 4.52 13.70
C GLN A 184 -25.88 4.06 12.81
N GLY A 185 -25.57 3.38 11.70
CA GLY A 185 -26.56 2.97 10.72
C GLY A 185 -27.54 1.92 11.24
N TYR A 186 -27.08 0.99 12.09
CA TYR A 186 -27.97 -0.03 12.67
C TYR A 186 -28.86 0.54 13.78
N ALA A 187 -28.30 1.24 14.75
CA ALA A 187 -29.04 1.81 15.85
C ALA A 187 -29.99 2.95 15.39
N GLY A 188 -29.47 3.87 14.58
CA GLY A 188 -30.22 5.04 14.12
C GLY A 188 -30.67 5.97 15.24
N GLY A 189 -31.60 6.86 14.96
CA GLY A 189 -32.25 7.74 15.95
C GLY A 189 -31.22 8.59 16.73
N LYS A 190 -31.32 8.59 18.07
CA LYS A 190 -30.46 9.40 18.94
C LYS A 190 -28.97 9.01 18.85
N THR A 191 -28.64 7.71 18.72
CA THR A 191 -27.28 7.23 18.59
C THR A 191 -26.64 7.78 17.33
N ASP A 192 -27.35 7.68 16.22
CA ASP A 192 -26.90 8.22 14.94
C ASP A 192 -26.67 9.74 15.02
N LEU A 193 -27.62 10.46 15.60
CA LEU A 193 -27.53 11.92 15.76
C LEU A 193 -26.30 12.34 16.59
N VAL A 194 -26.04 11.66 17.71
CA VAL A 194 -24.89 11.96 18.58
C VAL A 194 -23.58 11.73 17.85
N PHE A 195 -23.44 10.59 17.15
CA PHE A 195 -22.22 10.33 16.36
C PHE A 195 -22.03 11.35 15.23
N GLN A 196 -23.10 11.74 14.52
CA GLN A 196 -23.03 12.75 13.46
C GLN A 196 -22.57 14.11 14.03
N ARG A 197 -23.13 14.54 15.17
CA ARG A 197 -22.69 15.79 15.84
C ARG A 197 -21.24 15.71 16.30
N PHE A 198 -20.82 14.57 16.84
CA PHE A 198 -19.41 14.38 17.17
C PHE A 198 -18.50 14.49 15.93
N MET A 199 -18.87 13.81 14.83
CA MET A 199 -18.09 13.86 13.59
C MET A 199 -18.05 15.26 12.97
N GLU A 200 -19.15 16.01 13.01
CA GLU A 200 -19.21 17.41 12.56
C GLU A 200 -18.24 18.31 13.36
N ILE A 201 -18.27 18.21 14.70
CA ILE A 201 -17.40 18.99 15.59
C ILE A 201 -15.95 18.57 15.37
N TRP A 202 -15.66 17.26 15.36
CA TRP A 202 -14.31 16.73 15.19
C TRP A 202 -13.73 17.08 13.81
N GLY A 203 -14.50 16.90 12.75
CA GLY A 203 -14.11 17.21 11.37
C GLY A 203 -14.00 18.71 11.06
N SER A 204 -14.55 19.60 11.93
CA SER A 204 -14.35 21.04 11.80
C SER A 204 -12.96 21.54 12.22
N MET A 205 -12.19 20.70 12.93
CA MET A 205 -10.84 21.02 13.30
C MET A 205 -9.92 20.92 12.08
N PRO A 206 -9.11 21.96 11.79
CA PRO A 206 -8.21 21.92 10.64
C PRO A 206 -7.04 20.98 10.94
N GLU A 207 -7.06 19.82 10.29
CA GLU A 207 -6.10 18.72 10.48
C GLU A 207 -4.64 19.17 10.39
N LEU A 208 -4.32 20.01 9.38
CA LEU A 208 -2.96 20.50 9.17
C LEU A 208 -2.43 21.32 10.36
N TYR A 209 -3.28 22.16 10.97
CA TYR A 209 -2.87 22.95 12.14
C TYR A 209 -2.57 22.08 13.36
N LEU A 210 -3.37 21.02 13.55
CA LEU A 210 -3.09 20.04 14.62
C LEU A 210 -1.75 19.35 14.39
N LEU A 211 -1.48 18.93 13.15
CA LEU A 211 -0.20 18.32 12.79
C LEU A 211 0.99 19.25 13.09
N ILE A 212 0.89 20.54 12.74
CA ILE A 212 1.92 21.55 13.03
C ILE A 212 2.14 21.69 14.53
N ILE A 213 1.06 21.80 15.33
CA ILE A 213 1.15 21.93 16.78
C ILE A 213 1.81 20.70 17.39
N PHE A 214 1.39 19.49 17.00
CA PHE A 214 1.96 18.26 17.52
C PHE A 214 3.43 18.09 17.09
N SER A 215 3.80 18.44 15.88
CA SER A 215 5.19 18.40 15.40
C SER A 215 6.10 19.41 16.14
N ALA A 216 5.55 20.49 16.67
CA ALA A 216 6.30 21.44 17.48
C ALA A 216 6.55 20.94 18.92
N VAL A 217 5.69 20.07 19.44
CA VAL A 217 5.76 19.56 20.82
C VAL A 217 6.44 18.20 20.90
N PHE A 218 6.19 17.33 19.93
CA PHE A 218 6.69 15.96 19.89
C PHE A 218 7.74 15.79 18.79
N ALA A 219 8.73 14.95 19.04
CA ALA A 219 9.69 14.57 18.02
C ALA A 219 8.97 13.87 16.84
N PRO A 220 9.23 14.28 15.58
CA PRO A 220 8.64 13.65 14.40
C PRO A 220 8.87 12.15 14.39
N SER A 221 7.82 11.37 14.14
CA SER A 221 7.92 9.92 13.97
C SER A 221 6.79 9.42 13.06
N VAL A 222 7.08 8.33 12.33
CA VAL A 222 6.07 7.67 11.48
C VAL A 222 4.85 7.22 12.28
N ALA A 223 5.07 6.75 13.52
CA ALA A 223 3.99 6.31 14.41
C ALA A 223 3.10 7.47 14.86
N LEU A 224 3.70 8.62 15.23
CA LEU A 224 2.95 9.82 15.60
C LEU A 224 2.09 10.30 14.43
N LEU A 225 2.68 10.37 13.23
CA LEU A 225 1.96 10.79 12.03
C LEU A 225 0.80 9.85 11.69
N LEU A 226 1.05 8.53 11.76
CA LEU A 226 0.02 7.51 11.55
C LEU A 226 -1.13 7.68 12.57
N PHE A 227 -0.80 7.89 13.83
CA PHE A 227 -1.78 8.13 14.88
C PHE A 227 -2.62 9.38 14.59
N LEU A 228 -1.97 10.52 14.32
CA LEU A 228 -2.67 11.79 14.08
C LEU A 228 -3.60 11.72 12.86
N LEU A 229 -3.11 11.19 11.73
CA LEU A 229 -3.94 11.02 10.54
C LEU A 229 -5.08 10.00 10.73
N SER A 230 -4.86 8.98 11.58
CA SER A 230 -5.91 8.00 11.88
C SER A 230 -7.08 8.58 12.67
N LEU A 231 -6.88 9.69 13.41
CA LEU A 231 -7.95 10.37 14.15
C LEU A 231 -9.04 10.95 13.22
N PHE A 232 -8.68 11.30 11.97
CA PHE A 232 -9.58 11.92 11.01
C PHE A 232 -9.96 10.99 9.85
N GLY A 233 -9.06 10.14 9.43
CA GLY A 233 -9.17 9.34 8.22
C GLY A 233 -10.34 8.34 8.16
N TRP A 234 -11.02 8.04 9.25
CA TRP A 234 -12.12 7.07 9.32
C TRP A 234 -13.51 7.65 9.02
N MET A 235 -13.71 8.97 9.20
CA MET A 235 -15.04 9.60 9.17
C MET A 235 -15.77 9.41 7.84
N GLY A 236 -15.12 9.73 6.72
CA GLY A 236 -15.75 9.58 5.40
C GLY A 236 -16.19 8.13 5.11
N LEU A 237 -15.43 7.13 5.56
CA LEU A 237 -15.86 5.73 5.41
C LEU A 237 -17.01 5.37 6.34
N SER A 238 -17.01 5.93 7.56
CA SER A 238 -18.12 5.77 8.50
C SER A 238 -19.44 6.21 7.89
N ASP A 239 -19.47 7.34 7.19
CA ASP A 239 -20.67 7.85 6.52
C ASP A 239 -21.18 6.89 5.43
N TYR A 240 -20.27 6.33 4.61
CA TYR A 240 -20.66 5.33 3.59
C TYR A 240 -21.25 4.07 4.23
N VAL A 241 -20.58 3.53 5.23
CA VAL A 241 -21.04 2.31 5.93
C VAL A 241 -22.36 2.57 6.65
N ARG A 242 -22.51 3.73 7.30
CA ARG A 242 -23.74 4.18 7.91
C ARG A 242 -24.90 4.18 6.92
N ALA A 243 -24.72 4.79 5.75
CA ALA A 243 -25.75 4.85 4.72
C ALA A 243 -26.19 3.46 4.26
N GLU A 244 -25.23 2.55 4.03
CA GLU A 244 -25.50 1.15 3.69
C GLU A 244 -26.25 0.40 4.79
N PHE A 245 -25.88 0.60 6.05
CA PHE A 245 -26.57 -0.03 7.18
C PHE A 245 -27.97 0.51 7.37
N LEU A 246 -28.20 1.84 7.23
CA LEU A 246 -29.54 2.44 7.26
C LEU A 246 -30.44 1.87 6.18
N ARG A 247 -29.91 1.65 4.98
CA ARG A 247 -30.67 1.05 3.87
C ARG A 247 -30.95 -0.44 4.13
N ASN A 248 -29.91 -1.21 4.45
CA ASN A 248 -30.02 -2.66 4.54
C ASN A 248 -30.82 -3.14 5.76
N ARG A 249 -30.85 -2.39 6.87
CA ARG A 249 -31.64 -2.76 8.06
C ARG A 249 -33.16 -2.78 7.81
N GLN A 250 -33.62 -2.13 6.73
CA GLN A 250 -35.05 -2.07 6.38
C GLN A 250 -35.48 -3.21 5.45
N LEU A 251 -34.55 -4.02 4.95
CA LEU A 251 -34.85 -5.10 4.02
C LEU A 251 -35.56 -6.27 4.72
N ASP A 252 -36.45 -6.96 3.99
CA ASP A 252 -37.34 -7.98 4.51
C ASP A 252 -36.61 -9.15 5.18
N TYR A 253 -35.47 -9.56 4.66
CA TYR A 253 -34.65 -10.65 5.26
C TYR A 253 -34.10 -10.23 6.64
N VAL A 254 -33.80 -8.95 6.87
CA VAL A 254 -33.35 -8.44 8.17
C VAL A 254 -34.52 -8.37 9.14
N ARG A 255 -35.73 -7.92 8.68
CA ARG A 255 -36.94 -7.90 9.46
C ARG A 255 -37.35 -9.32 9.88
N ALA A 256 -37.29 -10.28 8.95
CA ALA A 256 -37.57 -11.67 9.25
C ALA A 256 -36.62 -12.25 10.29
N ALA A 257 -35.30 -12.01 10.16
CA ALA A 257 -34.29 -12.44 11.13
C ALA A 257 -34.59 -11.86 12.54
N LYS A 258 -34.98 -10.59 12.60
CA LYS A 258 -35.36 -9.95 13.86
C LYS A 258 -36.65 -10.54 14.48
N ALA A 259 -37.64 -10.87 13.65
CA ALA A 259 -38.87 -11.51 14.08
C ALA A 259 -38.63 -12.93 14.63
N LEU A 260 -37.61 -13.64 14.10
CA LEU A 260 -37.17 -14.95 14.57
C LEU A 260 -36.28 -14.89 15.83
N GLY A 261 -36.09 -13.69 16.43
CA GLY A 261 -35.33 -13.51 17.67
C GLY A 261 -33.80 -13.54 17.52
N VAL A 262 -33.27 -13.38 16.30
CA VAL A 262 -31.82 -13.31 16.09
C VAL A 262 -31.27 -12.03 16.74
N SER A 263 -30.16 -12.16 17.48
CA SER A 263 -29.55 -11.03 18.20
C SER A 263 -29.07 -9.91 17.25
N ASN A 264 -29.13 -8.66 17.71
CA ASN A 264 -28.73 -7.49 16.91
C ASN A 264 -27.29 -7.60 16.38
N LEU A 265 -26.34 -8.04 17.19
CA LEU A 265 -24.94 -8.22 16.79
C LEU A 265 -24.80 -9.28 15.67
N GLN A 266 -25.56 -10.37 15.79
CA GLN A 266 -25.57 -11.42 14.77
C GLN A 266 -26.21 -10.93 13.47
N ILE A 267 -27.29 -10.15 13.54
CA ILE A 267 -27.89 -9.49 12.36
C ILE A 267 -26.88 -8.57 11.69
N MET A 268 -26.21 -7.70 12.44
CA MET A 268 -25.18 -6.80 11.91
C MET A 268 -24.07 -7.56 11.21
N ARG A 269 -23.44 -8.54 11.88
CA ARG A 269 -22.25 -9.26 11.37
C ARG A 269 -22.57 -10.22 10.24
N ARG A 270 -23.69 -10.94 10.29
CA ARG A 270 -23.99 -12.05 9.38
C ARG A 270 -24.91 -11.67 8.22
N HIS A 271 -25.78 -10.69 8.42
CA HIS A 271 -26.79 -10.33 7.44
C HIS A 271 -26.54 -8.98 6.76
N ILE A 272 -26.10 -7.94 7.50
CA ILE A 272 -25.94 -6.59 6.94
C ILE A 272 -24.50 -6.35 6.48
N LEU A 273 -23.51 -6.58 7.34
CA LEU A 273 -22.11 -6.25 7.06
C LEU A 273 -21.57 -6.85 5.74
N PRO A 274 -21.77 -8.14 5.41
CA PRO A 274 -21.23 -8.70 4.18
C PRO A 274 -21.77 -7.99 2.93
N ASN A 275 -23.04 -7.58 2.95
CA ASN A 275 -23.67 -6.87 1.83
C ASN A 275 -23.24 -5.39 1.76
N SER A 276 -22.88 -4.79 2.91
CA SER A 276 -22.44 -3.40 3.03
C SER A 276 -20.93 -3.23 2.74
N MET A 277 -20.17 -4.31 2.59
CA MET A 277 -18.72 -4.24 2.36
C MET A 277 -18.33 -3.92 0.92
N THR A 278 -19.24 -4.06 -0.04
CA THR A 278 -18.94 -3.79 -1.46
C THR A 278 -18.36 -2.39 -1.69
N PRO A 279 -18.99 -1.29 -1.21
CA PRO A 279 -18.39 0.04 -1.35
C PRO A 279 -17.05 0.16 -0.62
N VAL A 280 -16.92 -0.43 0.58
CA VAL A 280 -15.68 -0.38 1.36
C VAL A 280 -14.50 -0.95 0.56
N VAL A 281 -14.67 -2.15 0.01
CA VAL A 281 -13.65 -2.83 -0.80
C VAL A 281 -13.31 -2.03 -2.06
N THR A 282 -14.30 -1.44 -2.70
CA THR A 282 -14.13 -0.61 -3.90
C THR A 282 -13.28 0.64 -3.62
N PHE A 283 -13.39 1.22 -2.44
CA PHE A 283 -12.67 2.43 -2.08
C PHE A 283 -11.25 2.19 -1.54
N LEU A 284 -10.87 0.94 -1.21
CA LEU A 284 -9.55 0.64 -0.64
C LEU A 284 -8.37 1.21 -1.42
N PRO A 285 -8.25 1.00 -2.76
CA PRO A 285 -7.11 1.53 -3.51
C PRO A 285 -7.04 3.05 -3.52
N PHE A 286 -8.20 3.72 -3.63
CA PHE A 286 -8.27 5.18 -3.61
C PHE A 286 -7.90 5.76 -2.25
N ARG A 287 -8.32 5.11 -1.16
CA ARG A 287 -7.92 5.50 0.19
C ARG A 287 -6.44 5.33 0.42
N MET A 288 -5.86 4.24 -0.09
CA MET A 288 -4.42 4.02 -0.04
C MET A 288 -3.66 5.09 -0.83
N SER A 289 -4.14 5.48 -2.01
CA SER A 289 -3.59 6.60 -2.78
C SER A 289 -3.62 7.91 -2.00
N ALA A 290 -4.76 8.23 -1.37
CA ALA A 290 -4.90 9.43 -0.56
C ALA A 290 -3.96 9.42 0.66
N ALA A 291 -3.76 8.27 1.31
CA ALA A 291 -2.85 8.11 2.44
C ALA A 291 -1.38 8.30 2.03
N ILE A 292 -0.97 7.75 0.87
CA ILE A 292 0.37 7.95 0.31
C ILE A 292 0.60 9.43 -0.03
N LEU A 293 -0.38 10.08 -0.65
CA LEU A 293 -0.30 11.52 -0.95
C LEU A 293 -0.22 12.38 0.31
N ALA A 294 -1.00 12.05 1.35
CA ALA A 294 -0.96 12.76 2.64
C ALA A 294 0.43 12.67 3.27
N LEU A 295 1.00 11.46 3.37
CA LEU A 295 2.37 11.26 3.86
C LEU A 295 3.37 12.09 3.04
N THR A 296 3.35 11.94 1.71
CA THR A 296 4.28 12.62 0.81
C THR A 296 4.18 14.15 0.95
N SER A 297 2.96 14.69 1.04
CA SER A 297 2.73 16.13 1.20
C SER A 297 3.25 16.66 2.55
N LEU A 298 3.03 15.91 3.64
CA LEU A 298 3.49 16.29 4.96
C LEU A 298 5.01 16.22 5.07
N ASP A 299 5.63 15.18 4.50
CA ASP A 299 7.08 15.07 4.42
C ASP A 299 7.70 16.19 3.59
N PHE A 300 7.09 16.54 2.46
CA PHE A 300 7.50 17.68 1.64
C PHE A 300 7.47 19.01 2.41
N LEU A 301 6.54 19.15 3.36
CA LEU A 301 6.45 20.31 4.25
C LEU A 301 7.37 20.22 5.48
N GLY A 302 8.10 19.12 5.65
CA GLY A 302 8.96 18.89 6.81
C GLY A 302 8.19 18.50 8.09
N LEU A 303 6.93 18.11 7.97
CA LEU A 303 6.05 17.73 9.10
C LEU A 303 5.86 16.21 9.22
N GLY A 304 6.56 15.43 8.40
CA GLY A 304 6.37 14.00 8.26
C GLY A 304 7.32 13.15 9.09
N VAL A 305 8.22 12.43 8.41
CA VAL A 305 9.15 11.48 9.03
C VAL A 305 10.39 12.17 9.61
N PRO A 306 11.12 11.51 10.54
CA PRO A 306 12.37 12.04 11.07
C PRO A 306 13.40 12.30 9.97
N PRO A 307 14.22 13.36 10.10
CA PRO A 307 15.29 13.66 9.16
C PRO A 307 16.21 12.44 8.92
N GLY A 308 16.55 12.19 7.65
CA GLY A 308 17.40 11.06 7.26
C GLY A 308 16.64 9.75 7.03
N THR A 309 15.34 9.70 7.27
CA THR A 309 14.50 8.57 6.87
C THR A 309 14.21 8.67 5.37
N PRO A 310 14.43 7.59 4.58
CA PRO A 310 14.06 7.60 3.16
C PRO A 310 12.57 7.86 2.98
N SER A 311 12.22 8.91 2.25
CA SER A 311 10.84 9.32 2.00
C SER A 311 10.71 10.00 0.65
N LEU A 312 9.63 9.71 -0.07
CA LEU A 312 9.33 10.36 -1.35
C LEU A 312 9.07 11.86 -1.20
N GLY A 313 8.47 12.28 -0.07
CA GLY A 313 8.21 13.70 0.21
C GLY A 313 9.49 14.49 0.48
N GLU A 314 10.40 13.92 1.27
CA GLU A 314 11.72 14.51 1.54
C GLU A 314 12.54 14.66 0.24
N LEU A 315 12.54 13.63 -0.62
CA LEU A 315 13.22 13.72 -1.93
C LEU A 315 12.63 14.81 -2.83
N LEU A 316 11.31 14.98 -2.85
CA LEU A 316 10.68 16.08 -3.59
C LEU A 316 11.08 17.44 -3.03
N ASN A 317 11.20 17.57 -1.71
CA ASN A 317 11.67 18.80 -1.05
C ASN A 317 13.13 19.11 -1.39
N GLN A 318 14.01 18.10 -1.37
CA GLN A 318 15.40 18.24 -1.82
C GLN A 318 15.50 18.64 -3.30
N GLY A 319 14.69 18.01 -4.17
CA GLY A 319 14.66 18.38 -5.59
C GLY A 319 14.15 19.79 -5.85
N LYS A 320 13.22 20.31 -5.01
CA LYS A 320 12.81 21.72 -5.03
C LYS A 320 13.94 22.66 -4.62
N ALA A 321 14.74 22.27 -3.62
CA ALA A 321 15.86 23.06 -3.14
C ALA A 321 17.05 23.05 -4.12
N ASN A 322 17.21 21.98 -4.93
CA ASN A 322 18.31 21.75 -5.87
C ASN A 322 17.76 21.60 -7.29
N ILE A 323 17.33 22.69 -7.90
CA ILE A 323 16.67 22.68 -9.23
C ILE A 323 17.57 22.10 -10.33
N ASP A 324 18.87 22.34 -10.25
CA ASP A 324 19.86 21.82 -11.20
C ASP A 324 19.98 20.29 -11.13
N ALA A 325 19.65 19.68 -9.99
CA ALA A 325 19.59 18.24 -9.79
C ALA A 325 18.21 17.68 -10.18
N TRP A 326 17.81 17.93 -11.43
CA TRP A 326 16.48 17.54 -11.95
C TRP A 326 16.15 16.05 -11.79
N TRP A 327 17.17 15.18 -11.75
CA TRP A 327 16.99 13.73 -11.57
C TRP A 327 16.33 13.37 -10.24
N ILE A 328 16.55 14.14 -9.17
CA ILE A 328 15.90 13.91 -7.86
C ILE A 328 14.40 14.09 -7.99
N SER A 329 13.98 15.27 -8.50
CA SER A 329 12.55 15.56 -8.66
C SER A 329 11.88 14.62 -9.66
N LEU A 330 12.48 14.42 -10.83
CA LEU A 330 11.87 13.64 -11.92
C LEU A 330 11.69 12.17 -11.55
N SER A 331 12.72 11.53 -10.99
CA SER A 331 12.63 10.11 -10.60
C SER A 331 11.64 9.90 -9.44
N THR A 332 11.66 10.77 -8.44
CA THR A 332 10.73 10.70 -7.31
C THR A 332 9.29 10.93 -7.76
N PHE A 333 9.05 11.94 -8.60
CA PHE A 333 7.76 12.21 -9.18
C PHE A 333 7.25 11.04 -10.03
N ALA A 334 8.12 10.44 -10.84
CA ALA A 334 7.76 9.28 -11.65
C ALA A 334 7.33 8.09 -10.78
N VAL A 335 8.07 7.77 -9.71
CA VAL A 335 7.71 6.69 -8.77
C VAL A 335 6.36 6.98 -8.12
N LEU A 336 6.13 8.21 -7.66
CA LEU A 336 4.88 8.62 -7.03
C LEU A 336 3.71 8.50 -8.02
N VAL A 337 3.83 9.09 -9.21
CA VAL A 337 2.76 9.07 -10.24
C VAL A 337 2.43 7.65 -10.67
N VAL A 338 3.45 6.82 -10.96
CA VAL A 338 3.23 5.41 -11.32
C VAL A 338 2.47 4.68 -10.20
N THR A 339 2.88 4.87 -8.94
CA THR A 339 2.21 4.25 -7.79
C THR A 339 0.73 4.64 -7.71
N LEU A 340 0.44 5.94 -7.83
CA LEU A 340 -0.94 6.46 -7.77
C LEU A 340 -1.79 6.01 -8.95
N LEU A 341 -1.22 5.96 -10.16
CA LEU A 341 -1.91 5.46 -11.36
C LEU A 341 -2.24 3.98 -11.24
N LEU A 342 -1.30 3.15 -10.74
CA LEU A 342 -1.54 1.73 -10.53
C LEU A 342 -2.68 1.50 -9.54
N LEU A 343 -2.70 2.22 -8.43
CA LEU A 343 -3.77 2.16 -7.44
C LEU A 343 -5.10 2.66 -8.02
N THR A 344 -5.11 3.71 -8.83
CA THR A 344 -6.31 4.25 -9.47
C THR A 344 -6.90 3.24 -10.46
N PHE A 345 -6.09 2.69 -11.38
CA PHE A 345 -6.57 1.70 -12.35
C PHE A 345 -7.04 0.40 -11.69
N MET A 346 -6.38 -0.01 -10.60
CA MET A 346 -6.82 -1.13 -9.78
C MET A 346 -8.18 -0.83 -9.13
N GLY A 347 -8.35 0.38 -8.59
CA GLY A 347 -9.60 0.83 -7.96
C GLY A 347 -10.77 0.89 -8.96
N ASP A 348 -10.56 1.45 -10.12
CA ASP A 348 -11.56 1.53 -11.18
C ASP A 348 -11.98 0.13 -11.66
N ALA A 349 -11.01 -0.75 -11.91
CA ALA A 349 -11.30 -2.13 -12.31
C ALA A 349 -12.06 -2.91 -11.21
N LEU A 350 -11.73 -2.67 -9.95
CA LEU A 350 -12.41 -3.29 -8.81
C LEU A 350 -13.85 -2.77 -8.68
N ARG A 351 -14.05 -1.48 -8.85
CA ARG A 351 -15.38 -0.85 -8.89
C ARG A 351 -16.23 -1.44 -10.01
N ASP A 352 -15.68 -1.54 -11.22
CA ASP A 352 -16.39 -2.12 -12.38
C ASP A 352 -16.73 -3.60 -12.18
N ALA A 353 -15.85 -4.36 -11.54
CA ALA A 353 -16.05 -5.78 -11.27
C ALA A 353 -17.15 -6.04 -10.23
N LEU A 354 -17.33 -5.13 -9.29
CA LEU A 354 -18.31 -5.22 -8.19
C LEU A 354 -19.64 -4.53 -8.50
N ASP A 355 -19.75 -3.76 -9.60
CA ASP A 355 -20.99 -3.09 -9.99
C ASP A 355 -22.05 -4.11 -10.46
N PRO A 356 -23.21 -4.22 -9.77
CA PRO A 356 -24.25 -5.16 -10.15
C PRO A 356 -24.98 -4.77 -11.44
N ARG A 357 -24.96 -3.49 -11.83
CA ARG A 357 -25.68 -2.98 -13.03
C ARG A 357 -25.06 -3.43 -14.35
N LYS A 358 -23.77 -3.78 -14.35
CA LYS A 358 -23.07 -4.31 -15.53
C LYS A 358 -23.27 -5.81 -15.76
N VAL A 359 -24.21 -6.44 -15.04
CA VAL A 359 -24.50 -7.90 -15.14
C VAL A 359 -25.28 -8.25 -16.40
N ASP A 360 -26.08 -7.33 -16.93
CA ASP A 360 -27.11 -7.63 -17.95
C ASP A 360 -26.62 -7.45 -19.40
N HIS A 361 -25.36 -7.08 -19.64
CA HIS A 361 -24.84 -6.79 -20.98
C HIS A 361 -23.58 -7.60 -21.38
N ALA A 362 -23.30 -8.74 -20.72
CA ALA A 362 -22.11 -9.56 -21.03
C ALA A 362 -22.45 -11.02 -21.36
#